data_88588ff6df0d9e3d5a22ecd7a00cb672
#
_entry.id   88588ff6df0d9e3d5a22ecd7a00cb672
#
_cell.length_a   1.000
_cell.length_b   1.000
_cell.length_c   1.000
_cell.angle_alpha   90.00
_cell.angle_beta   90.00
_cell.angle_gamma   90.00
#
_symmetry.space_group_name_H-M   'P 1'
#
loop_
_entity.id
_entity.type
_entity.pdbx_description
1 polymer ?
#
loop_
_entity_poly.entity_id
_entity_poly.type
_entity_poly.pdbx_seq_one_letter_code
_entity_poly.pdbx_strand_id
1 'polypeptide(L)'
;MTKNKSSEKFMIGYIRTTLLPILVFGGVSGVLSGLVVWGFKWCASYLENESVQIYKWFRLNPTFIPLLFAGLIVLALLSAIMNKAIPELRTNSIANAEGAMRGMKRYNWVRTIFGTMASSFLSYTGGLTFGAEGPSIQLGSTIGQATNDFGHFIEKGSPAWERYNVTGGAAAGFAVAFGAPLSGILYTLEEAHKRLSPMLLMTAASSVFFATIVSQSIGDLVGQSDYFLQIGTLTLMPYKFYWTLLIIGIACGCLAALFNTLFAKTGELVREKLVKIPTWLRIVFIFLLTGVVGLVFVDAIGGGHRIIQGILNLDFTWQVLLVMFFVRFALLIITPNSGAMGGMFVPVLTIGALVGGLLGKAFIAMGLSSEFYQTIVLITMTTFMGATMRAPLTAIVLVVEMTNNYFSSFLSTGITVMIAYLIVEALRIEPLYEKALMDSFKNAYKGKHRKVYEFSVVVEKGSFVEGRSVKDILWPYGCTIVNVIKVDDEGNKVDTTDKAGDRVIRAGQTYTVKAFVYDELKAIEEMEYLTKNYSVRETTELLKRKGFGGILLRRKAKTNKKESDGANGAVDSAFDAERKNFETQEMPADNKEIREQVGNDEKVDSDKQ
;
A
#
# COMPACT_ATOMS: atom_id res chain seq x y z
N MET A 1 -9.99 8.15 -47.55
CA MET A 1 -9.22 9.21 -46.88
C MET A 1 -9.81 9.70 -45.53
N THR A 2 -11.11 9.56 -45.30
CA THR A 2 -11.77 10.02 -44.05
C THR A 2 -11.49 9.16 -42.81
N LYS A 3 -11.26 7.84 -42.96
CA LYS A 3 -10.97 6.90 -41.87
C LYS A 3 -9.60 7.17 -41.19
N ASN A 4 -8.62 7.69 -41.92
CA ASN A 4 -7.27 8.00 -41.43
C ASN A 4 -7.27 9.25 -40.54
N LYS A 5 -8.03 10.31 -40.91
CA LYS A 5 -8.11 11.56 -40.12
C LYS A 5 -8.81 11.39 -38.76
N SER A 6 -9.74 10.45 -38.64
CA SER A 6 -10.43 10.17 -37.37
C SER A 6 -9.53 9.40 -36.41
N SER A 7 -8.72 8.46 -36.90
CA SER A 7 -7.74 7.71 -36.13
C SER A 7 -6.58 8.63 -35.65
N GLU A 8 -6.14 9.54 -36.50
CA GLU A 8 -5.09 10.51 -36.16
C GLU A 8 -5.54 11.51 -35.07
N LYS A 9 -6.75 12.04 -35.19
CA LYS A 9 -7.34 12.91 -34.15
C LYS A 9 -7.53 12.19 -32.83
N PHE A 10 -7.94 10.91 -32.86
CA PHE A 10 -8.07 10.08 -31.65
C PHE A 10 -6.70 9.85 -30.99
N MET A 11 -5.68 9.54 -31.79
CA MET A 11 -4.31 9.30 -31.30
C MET A 11 -3.71 10.56 -30.67
N ILE A 12 -3.85 11.72 -31.33
CA ILE A 12 -3.38 13.01 -30.79
C ILE A 12 -4.14 13.36 -29.50
N GLY A 13 -5.45 13.13 -29.46
CA GLY A 13 -6.25 13.29 -28.26
C GLY A 13 -5.76 12.45 -27.11
N TYR A 14 -5.52 11.16 -27.33
CA TYR A 14 -5.03 10.20 -26.34
C TYR A 14 -3.63 10.58 -25.83
N ILE A 15 -2.73 11.00 -26.72
CA ILE A 15 -1.39 11.49 -26.32
C ILE A 15 -1.51 12.69 -25.40
N ARG A 16 -2.32 13.68 -25.76
CA ARG A 16 -2.46 14.94 -25.00
C ARG A 16 -3.19 14.75 -23.66
N THR A 17 -4.24 13.93 -23.62
CA THR A 17 -5.10 13.80 -22.41
C THR A 17 -4.67 12.67 -21.48
N THR A 18 -3.80 11.76 -21.93
CA THR A 18 -3.40 10.59 -21.14
C THR A 18 -1.89 10.43 -21.03
N LEU A 19 -1.18 10.31 -22.15
CA LEU A 19 0.27 10.03 -22.12
C LEU A 19 1.09 11.19 -21.58
N LEU A 20 0.80 12.40 -22.05
CA LEU A 20 1.57 13.58 -21.62
C LEU A 20 1.40 13.88 -20.12
N PRO A 21 0.18 13.86 -19.54
CA PRO A 21 0.03 13.97 -18.09
C PRO A 21 0.75 12.87 -17.31
N ILE A 22 0.71 11.62 -17.77
CA ILE A 22 1.45 10.51 -17.13
C ILE A 22 2.95 10.79 -17.10
N LEU A 23 3.52 11.20 -18.22
CA LEU A 23 4.95 11.51 -18.32
C LEU A 23 5.35 12.72 -17.46
N VAL A 24 4.59 13.80 -17.51
CA VAL A 24 4.93 15.03 -16.79
C VAL A 24 4.74 14.85 -15.29
N PHE A 25 3.56 14.43 -14.84
CA PHE A 25 3.30 14.25 -13.40
C PHE A 25 4.08 13.07 -12.81
N GLY A 26 4.16 11.96 -13.55
CA GLY A 26 4.99 10.82 -13.17
C GLY A 26 6.47 11.18 -13.11
N GLY A 27 6.98 11.94 -14.10
CA GLY A 27 8.35 12.42 -14.13
C GLY A 27 8.68 13.35 -12.96
N VAL A 28 7.86 14.36 -12.69
CA VAL A 28 8.05 15.28 -11.55
C VAL A 28 7.98 14.54 -10.23
N SER A 29 6.99 13.70 -10.05
CA SER A 29 6.85 12.86 -8.85
C SER A 29 8.06 11.93 -8.69
N GLY A 30 8.55 11.34 -9.80
CA GLY A 30 9.73 10.48 -9.81
C GLY A 30 11.00 11.22 -9.39
N VAL A 31 11.29 12.38 -10.00
CA VAL A 31 12.47 13.20 -9.65
C VAL A 31 12.47 13.58 -8.18
N LEU A 32 11.35 14.10 -7.68
CA LEU A 32 11.23 14.50 -6.27
C LEU A 32 11.33 13.31 -5.31
N SER A 33 10.70 12.19 -5.65
CA SER A 33 10.80 10.95 -4.87
C SER A 33 12.23 10.41 -4.88
N GLY A 34 12.90 10.43 -6.05
CA GLY A 34 14.29 10.03 -6.18
C GLY A 34 15.21 10.80 -5.25
N LEU A 35 15.10 12.12 -5.25
CA LEU A 35 15.90 13.01 -4.41
C LEU A 35 15.64 12.79 -2.89
N VAL A 36 14.38 12.86 -2.49
CA VAL A 36 13.99 12.82 -1.05
C VAL A 36 14.23 11.44 -0.46
N VAL A 37 13.86 10.36 -1.18
CA VAL A 37 14.01 9.00 -0.68
C VAL A 37 15.47 8.57 -0.67
N TRP A 38 16.28 8.98 -1.65
CA TRP A 38 17.72 8.73 -1.63
C TRP A 38 18.37 9.36 -0.39
N GLY A 39 18.10 10.65 -0.14
CA GLY A 39 18.61 11.34 1.04
C GLY A 39 18.14 10.72 2.36
N PHE A 40 16.86 10.33 2.42
CA PHE A 40 16.29 9.62 3.57
C PHE A 40 17.00 8.27 3.82
N LYS A 41 17.18 7.45 2.77
CA LYS A 41 17.89 6.16 2.84
C LYS A 41 19.33 6.33 3.32
N TRP A 42 20.03 7.32 2.80
CA TRP A 42 21.40 7.65 3.20
C TRP A 42 21.49 7.97 4.71
N CYS A 43 20.64 8.88 5.19
CA CYS A 43 20.56 9.22 6.62
C CYS A 43 20.15 7.99 7.47
N ALA A 44 19.17 7.20 7.02
CA ALA A 44 18.71 6.01 7.73
C ALA A 44 19.83 4.98 7.91
N SER A 45 20.58 4.69 6.83
CA SER A 45 21.72 3.77 6.87
C SER A 45 22.84 4.26 7.80
N TYR A 46 23.11 5.57 7.76
CA TYR A 46 24.08 6.18 8.68
C TYR A 46 23.65 6.01 10.15
N LEU A 47 22.39 6.35 10.48
CA LEU A 47 21.87 6.25 11.84
C LEU A 47 21.82 4.79 12.34
N GLU A 48 21.46 3.84 11.47
CA GLU A 48 21.48 2.41 11.80
C GLU A 48 22.89 1.92 12.13
N ASN A 49 23.90 2.32 11.35
CA ASN A 49 25.29 1.99 11.59
C ASN A 49 25.82 2.60 12.89
N GLU A 50 25.54 3.90 13.12
CA GLU A 50 25.93 4.58 14.36
C GLU A 50 25.25 3.97 15.59
N SER A 51 23.97 3.60 15.48
CA SER A 51 23.26 2.90 16.56
C SER A 51 24.03 1.66 17.02
N VAL A 52 24.48 0.84 16.08
CA VAL A 52 25.26 -0.37 16.40
C VAL A 52 26.61 -0.03 17.07
N GLN A 53 27.32 1.02 16.61
CA GLN A 53 28.57 1.45 17.24
C GLN A 53 28.32 1.94 18.68
N ILE A 54 27.24 2.67 18.89
CA ILE A 54 26.79 3.11 20.21
C ILE A 54 26.59 1.91 21.15
N TYR A 55 25.83 0.88 20.71
CA TYR A 55 25.62 -0.32 21.53
C TYR A 55 26.92 -1.07 21.83
N LYS A 56 27.84 -1.19 20.85
CA LYS A 56 29.17 -1.78 21.07
C LYS A 56 29.96 -1.01 22.09
N TRP A 57 29.95 0.32 22.04
CA TRP A 57 30.65 1.19 22.99
C TRP A 57 30.12 1.01 24.41
N PHE A 58 28.78 1.01 24.60
CA PHE A 58 28.19 0.80 25.92
C PHE A 58 28.44 -0.61 26.46
N ARG A 59 28.52 -1.61 25.61
CA ARG A 59 28.89 -2.98 26.00
C ARG A 59 30.34 -3.05 26.55
N LEU A 60 31.24 -2.27 25.97
CA LEU A 60 32.62 -2.16 26.43
C LEU A 60 32.77 -1.28 27.69
N ASN A 61 31.78 -0.40 27.93
CA ASN A 61 31.80 0.53 29.07
C ASN A 61 30.52 0.37 29.92
N PRO A 62 30.41 -0.70 30.73
CA PRO A 62 29.19 -1.04 31.45
C PRO A 62 28.71 0.03 32.45
N THR A 63 29.61 0.83 32.99
CA THR A 63 29.29 1.93 33.94
C THR A 63 28.34 2.96 33.33
N PHE A 64 28.35 3.13 32.01
CA PHE A 64 27.50 4.09 31.28
C PHE A 64 26.20 3.49 30.78
N ILE A 65 25.89 2.20 31.00
CA ILE A 65 24.64 1.57 30.59
C ILE A 65 23.39 2.35 31.04
N PRO A 66 23.31 2.93 32.26
CA PRO A 66 22.16 3.76 32.63
C PRO A 66 21.93 4.97 31.70
N LEU A 67 23.00 5.55 31.14
CA LEU A 67 22.92 6.66 30.19
C LEU A 67 22.30 6.21 28.84
N LEU A 68 22.63 4.99 28.37
CA LEU A 68 21.98 4.40 27.18
C LEU A 68 20.47 4.31 27.38
N PHE A 69 20.02 3.74 28.51
CA PHE A 69 18.59 3.60 28.79
C PHE A 69 17.91 4.96 28.97
N ALA A 70 18.54 5.93 29.58
CA ALA A 70 18.03 7.30 29.63
C ALA A 70 17.87 7.91 28.23
N GLY A 71 18.85 7.73 27.34
CA GLY A 71 18.79 8.15 25.94
C GLY A 71 17.65 7.44 25.19
N LEU A 72 17.49 6.13 25.36
CA LEU A 72 16.40 5.35 24.74
C LEU A 72 15.01 5.82 25.21
N ILE A 73 14.87 6.19 26.50
CA ILE A 73 13.60 6.76 27.01
C ILE A 73 13.31 8.11 26.34
N VAL A 74 14.31 8.98 26.17
CA VAL A 74 14.15 10.27 25.50
C VAL A 74 13.71 10.06 24.04
N LEU A 75 14.39 9.19 23.29
CA LEU A 75 14.01 8.85 21.91
C LEU A 75 12.58 8.29 21.83
N ALA A 76 12.21 7.41 22.74
CA ALA A 76 10.88 6.82 22.81
C ALA A 76 9.79 7.87 23.10
N LEU A 77 10.04 8.80 24.02
CA LEU A 77 9.10 9.89 24.33
C LEU A 77 8.93 10.85 23.15
N LEU A 78 10.02 11.23 22.47
CA LEU A 78 9.96 12.02 21.24
C LEU A 78 9.15 11.31 20.16
N SER A 79 9.40 10.02 19.93
CA SER A 79 8.62 9.20 18.99
C SER A 79 7.14 9.14 19.38
N ALA A 80 6.83 9.02 20.67
CA ALA A 80 5.45 9.00 21.16
C ALA A 80 4.73 10.36 20.97
N ILE A 81 5.43 11.48 21.17
CA ILE A 81 4.90 12.82 20.93
C ILE A 81 4.57 12.99 19.46
N MET A 82 5.47 12.58 18.56
CA MET A 82 5.23 12.63 17.11
C MET A 82 4.05 11.75 16.69
N ASN A 83 3.97 10.52 17.21
CA ASN A 83 2.87 9.61 16.96
C ASN A 83 1.51 10.20 17.42
N LYS A 84 1.50 10.94 18.54
CA LYS A 84 0.30 11.65 19.01
C LYS A 84 -0.06 12.83 18.12
N ALA A 85 0.92 13.61 17.68
CA ALA A 85 0.72 14.82 16.88
C ALA A 85 0.32 14.53 15.43
N ILE A 86 0.79 13.42 14.86
CA ILE A 86 0.64 13.08 13.44
C ILE A 86 -0.11 11.73 13.34
N PRO A 87 -1.41 11.76 13.02
CA PRO A 87 -2.22 10.53 12.94
C PRO A 87 -1.71 9.50 11.94
N GLU A 88 -1.05 9.94 10.87
CA GLU A 88 -0.50 9.11 9.80
C GLU A 88 0.65 8.21 10.28
N LEU A 89 1.29 8.54 11.41
CA LEU A 89 2.36 7.72 12.00
C LEU A 89 1.86 6.58 12.89
N ARG A 90 0.55 6.53 13.19
CA ARG A 90 -0.03 5.54 14.12
C ARG A 90 -0.20 4.15 13.54
N THR A 91 -0.05 4.00 12.24
CA THR A 91 -0.19 2.74 11.53
C THR A 91 1.07 2.42 10.75
N ASN A 92 1.23 1.16 10.35
CA ASN A 92 2.34 0.74 9.51
C ASN A 92 2.44 1.62 8.24
N SER A 93 3.66 2.08 7.92
CA SER A 93 3.94 2.97 6.79
C SER A 93 3.47 2.41 5.44
N ILE A 94 3.66 1.11 5.22
CA ILE A 94 3.26 0.44 3.98
C ILE A 94 1.73 0.40 3.88
N ALA A 95 1.04 -0.02 4.95
CA ALA A 95 -0.42 -0.04 4.99
C ALA A 95 -1.02 1.37 4.80
N ASN A 96 -0.34 2.41 5.30
CA ASN A 96 -0.73 3.80 5.03
C ASN A 96 -0.60 4.15 3.55
N ALA A 97 0.53 3.83 2.93
CA ALA A 97 0.77 4.09 1.52
C ALA A 97 -0.24 3.36 0.63
N GLU A 98 -0.53 2.08 0.92
CA GLU A 98 -1.57 1.31 0.23
C GLU A 98 -2.96 1.94 0.40
N GLY A 99 -3.29 2.41 1.59
CA GLY A 99 -4.53 3.12 1.84
C GLY A 99 -4.67 4.39 1.01
N ALA A 100 -3.58 5.13 0.80
CA ALA A 100 -3.56 6.31 -0.04
C ALA A 100 -3.66 5.96 -1.54
N MET A 101 -2.91 4.96 -2.01
CA MET A 101 -2.99 4.47 -3.39
C MET A 101 -4.39 4.00 -3.76
N ARG A 102 -5.09 3.33 -2.83
CA ARG A 102 -6.48 2.88 -3.01
C ARG A 102 -7.51 4.01 -2.80
N GLY A 103 -7.09 5.23 -2.47
CA GLY A 103 -7.98 6.37 -2.21
C GLY A 103 -8.75 6.29 -0.90
N MET A 104 -8.35 5.40 0.01
CA MET A 104 -8.98 5.23 1.33
C MET A 104 -8.54 6.31 2.32
N LYS A 105 -7.36 6.89 2.13
CA LYS A 105 -6.77 7.93 2.97
C LYS A 105 -6.21 9.05 2.10
N ARG A 106 -6.22 10.27 2.63
CA ARG A 106 -5.50 11.41 2.07
C ARG A 106 -4.64 12.03 3.17
N TYR A 107 -3.41 12.39 2.84
CA TYR A 107 -2.44 12.92 3.80
C TYR A 107 -2.44 14.45 3.84
N ASN A 108 -2.03 14.99 5.00
CA ASN A 108 -1.40 16.30 5.00
C ASN A 108 0.08 16.08 4.61
N TRP A 109 0.40 16.28 3.34
CA TRP A 109 1.67 15.88 2.76
C TRP A 109 2.89 16.51 3.46
N VAL A 110 2.84 17.81 3.84
CA VAL A 110 3.95 18.47 4.57
C VAL A 110 4.20 17.75 5.89
N ARG A 111 3.17 17.60 6.69
CA ARG A 111 3.25 16.98 8.01
C ARG A 111 3.67 15.52 7.94
N THR A 112 3.20 14.80 6.92
CA THR A 112 3.53 13.38 6.73
C THR A 112 4.97 13.18 6.29
N ILE A 113 5.51 13.99 5.37
CA ILE A 113 6.92 13.87 4.94
C ILE A 113 7.86 14.06 6.15
N PHE A 114 7.78 15.21 6.82
CA PHE A 114 8.66 15.51 7.95
C PHE A 114 8.44 14.56 9.13
N GLY A 115 7.19 14.20 9.40
CA GLY A 115 6.84 13.27 10.46
C GLY A 115 7.38 11.87 10.23
N THR A 116 7.24 11.34 9.01
CA THR A 116 7.76 10.01 8.65
C THR A 116 9.27 9.98 8.76
N MET A 117 9.98 10.99 8.22
CA MET A 117 11.44 11.06 8.31
C MET A 117 11.91 11.11 9.78
N ALA A 118 11.42 12.07 10.54
CA ALA A 118 11.87 12.29 11.92
C ALA A 118 11.53 11.09 12.83
N SER A 119 10.30 10.53 12.75
CA SER A 119 9.91 9.39 13.57
C SER A 119 10.69 8.11 13.22
N SER A 120 10.98 7.90 11.94
CA SER A 120 11.82 6.77 11.50
C SER A 120 13.25 6.92 11.96
N PHE A 121 13.83 8.12 11.89
CA PHE A 121 15.20 8.37 12.39
C PHE A 121 15.33 8.10 13.88
N LEU A 122 14.32 8.47 14.69
CA LEU A 122 14.29 8.12 16.12
C LEU A 122 14.32 6.60 16.33
N SER A 123 13.55 5.86 15.51
CA SER A 123 13.51 4.39 15.57
C SER A 123 14.86 3.76 15.19
N TYR A 124 15.53 4.25 14.14
CA TYR A 124 16.83 3.73 13.69
C TYR A 124 17.93 4.04 14.68
N THR A 125 17.97 5.27 15.23
CA THR A 125 18.92 5.64 16.30
C THR A 125 18.74 4.76 17.53
N GLY A 126 17.51 4.39 17.88
CA GLY A 126 17.22 3.46 18.97
C GLY A 126 17.57 2.00 18.67
N GLY A 127 17.93 1.66 17.43
CA GLY A 127 18.24 0.29 17.00
C GLY A 127 17.02 -0.62 16.85
N LEU A 128 15.81 -0.06 16.71
CA LEU A 128 14.58 -0.85 16.56
C LEU A 128 14.64 -1.73 15.30
N THR A 129 13.91 -2.85 15.36
CA THR A 129 13.82 -3.81 14.26
C THR A 129 12.92 -3.29 13.15
N PHE A 130 13.40 -2.24 12.46
CA PHE A 130 12.74 -1.60 11.33
C PHE A 130 13.73 -1.31 10.19
N GLY A 131 13.25 -1.41 8.94
CA GLY A 131 13.96 -1.00 7.74
C GLY A 131 13.47 0.35 7.22
N ALA A 132 14.24 0.95 6.30
CA ALA A 132 13.94 2.23 5.68
C ALA A 132 12.87 2.13 4.59
N GLU A 133 12.55 0.94 4.08
CA GLU A 133 11.79 0.73 2.85
C GLU A 133 10.32 1.14 3.00
N GLY A 134 9.69 0.76 4.12
CA GLY A 134 8.31 1.15 4.40
C GLY A 134 8.11 2.67 4.45
N PRO A 135 8.89 3.39 5.25
CA PRO A 135 8.90 4.86 5.23
C PRO A 135 9.21 5.45 3.85
N SER A 136 10.10 4.85 3.07
CA SER A 136 10.42 5.28 1.69
C SER A 136 9.21 5.21 0.76
N ILE A 137 8.43 4.12 0.82
CA ILE A 137 7.18 3.97 0.07
C ILE A 137 6.16 5.03 0.49
N GLN A 138 6.04 5.28 1.80
CA GLN A 138 5.15 6.31 2.32
C GLN A 138 5.59 7.72 1.91
N LEU A 139 6.87 8.03 1.95
CA LEU A 139 7.42 9.30 1.47
C LEU A 139 7.13 9.48 -0.02
N GLY A 140 7.43 8.47 -0.84
CA GLY A 140 7.13 8.50 -2.28
C GLY A 140 5.64 8.71 -2.56
N SER A 141 4.75 7.97 -1.88
CA SER A 141 3.30 8.13 -2.04
C SER A 141 2.82 9.54 -1.65
N THR A 142 3.39 10.10 -0.59
CA THR A 142 3.07 11.45 -0.12
C THR A 142 3.58 12.53 -1.07
N ILE A 143 4.77 12.32 -1.68
CA ILE A 143 5.31 13.20 -2.72
C ILE A 143 4.44 13.15 -3.97
N GLY A 144 3.96 11.97 -4.37
CA GLY A 144 3.01 11.82 -5.46
C GLY A 144 1.72 12.61 -5.22
N GLN A 145 1.19 12.61 -3.99
CA GLN A 145 0.06 13.46 -3.62
C GLN A 145 0.41 14.95 -3.67
N ALA A 146 1.57 15.35 -3.13
CA ALA A 146 2.03 16.74 -3.16
C ALA A 146 2.17 17.26 -4.61
N THR A 147 2.74 16.45 -5.50
CA THR A 147 2.87 16.78 -6.92
C THR A 147 1.52 17.04 -7.57
N ASN A 148 0.51 16.26 -7.23
CA ASN A 148 -0.85 16.48 -7.71
C ASN A 148 -1.45 17.79 -7.15
N ASP A 149 -1.24 18.05 -5.86
CA ASP A 149 -1.74 19.26 -5.20
C ASP A 149 -1.07 20.54 -5.76
N PHE A 150 0.22 20.51 -6.09
CA PHE A 150 0.90 21.60 -6.79
C PHE A 150 0.44 21.74 -8.24
N GLY A 151 0.11 20.67 -8.93
CA GLY A 151 -0.44 20.69 -10.29
C GLY A 151 -1.80 21.39 -10.38
N HIS A 152 -2.52 21.53 -9.27
CA HIS A 152 -3.76 22.32 -9.18
C HIS A 152 -3.60 23.80 -9.54
N PHE A 153 -2.39 24.35 -9.42
CA PHE A 153 -2.11 25.74 -9.83
C PHE A 153 -2.05 25.90 -11.35
N ILE A 154 -1.83 24.81 -12.10
CA ILE A 154 -1.64 24.84 -13.56
C ILE A 154 -2.90 24.35 -14.29
N GLU A 155 -3.53 23.29 -13.83
CA GLU A 155 -4.84 22.80 -14.28
C GLU A 155 -5.58 22.22 -13.07
N LYS A 156 -6.91 22.44 -12.99
CA LYS A 156 -7.71 21.88 -11.89
C LYS A 156 -7.47 20.37 -11.78
N GLY A 157 -6.51 19.97 -10.94
CA GLY A 157 -6.11 18.58 -10.77
C GLY A 157 -7.31 17.72 -10.40
N SER A 158 -7.54 16.69 -11.17
CA SER A 158 -8.61 15.74 -10.93
C SER A 158 -8.23 14.82 -9.78
N PRO A 159 -9.10 14.55 -8.79
CA PRO A 159 -8.88 13.49 -7.79
C PRO A 159 -8.56 12.14 -8.40
N ALA A 160 -8.94 11.90 -9.64
CA ALA A 160 -8.58 10.72 -10.39
C ALA A 160 -7.08 10.61 -10.64
N TRP A 161 -6.43 11.71 -11.06
CA TRP A 161 -4.98 11.76 -11.25
C TRP A 161 -4.19 11.64 -9.94
N GLU A 162 -4.76 12.12 -8.82
CA GLU A 162 -4.14 12.01 -7.50
C GLU A 162 -3.73 10.56 -7.18
N ARG A 163 -4.63 9.59 -7.40
CA ARG A 163 -4.34 8.17 -7.10
C ARG A 163 -3.24 7.58 -7.99
N TYR A 164 -3.21 7.97 -9.26
CA TYR A 164 -2.14 7.55 -10.17
C TYR A 164 -0.79 8.16 -9.75
N ASN A 165 -0.76 9.44 -9.39
CA ASN A 165 0.45 10.11 -8.93
C ASN A 165 0.94 9.56 -7.58
N VAL A 166 0.04 9.28 -6.64
CA VAL A 166 0.34 8.61 -5.36
C VAL A 166 0.94 7.22 -5.63
N THR A 167 0.38 6.47 -6.58
CA THR A 167 0.88 5.15 -6.96
C THR A 167 2.27 5.25 -7.60
N GLY A 168 2.46 6.19 -8.54
CA GLY A 168 3.76 6.43 -9.17
C GLY A 168 4.83 6.82 -8.15
N GLY A 169 4.50 7.74 -7.24
CA GLY A 169 5.41 8.14 -6.16
C GLY A 169 5.76 6.98 -5.21
N ALA A 170 4.78 6.15 -4.84
CA ALA A 170 5.01 4.96 -4.02
C ALA A 170 5.93 3.94 -4.72
N ALA A 171 5.70 3.69 -6.03
CA ALA A 171 6.56 2.84 -6.85
C ALA A 171 8.00 3.39 -6.91
N ALA A 172 8.15 4.70 -7.09
CA ALA A 172 9.45 5.37 -7.10
C ALA A 172 10.15 5.26 -5.74
N GLY A 173 9.41 5.46 -4.64
CA GLY A 173 9.93 5.31 -3.28
C GLY A 173 10.44 3.90 -3.00
N PHE A 174 9.70 2.87 -3.45
CA PHE A 174 10.13 1.47 -3.37
C PHE A 174 11.40 1.22 -4.20
N ALA A 175 11.39 1.66 -5.46
CA ALA A 175 12.51 1.46 -6.40
C ALA A 175 13.83 2.04 -5.85
N VAL A 176 13.80 3.26 -5.33
CA VAL A 176 14.99 3.92 -4.76
C VAL A 176 15.43 3.25 -3.45
N ALA A 177 14.48 2.84 -2.60
CA ALA A 177 14.81 2.19 -1.34
C ALA A 177 15.63 0.91 -1.53
N PHE A 178 15.27 0.10 -2.51
CA PHE A 178 15.90 -1.19 -2.77
C PHE A 178 16.94 -1.17 -3.91
N GLY A 179 17.01 -0.10 -4.72
CA GLY A 179 17.74 -0.13 -6.00
C GLY A 179 17.07 -1.08 -7.01
N ALA A 180 15.76 -1.24 -6.96
CA ALA A 180 14.99 -2.28 -7.66
C ALA A 180 13.82 -1.67 -8.46
N PRO A 181 14.08 -1.12 -9.66
CA PRO A 181 13.07 -0.41 -10.44
C PRO A 181 11.91 -1.28 -10.90
N LEU A 182 12.13 -2.48 -11.43
CA LEU A 182 11.05 -3.36 -11.88
C LEU A 182 10.18 -3.82 -10.70
N SER A 183 10.80 -4.10 -9.56
CA SER A 183 10.08 -4.50 -8.35
C SER A 183 9.21 -3.39 -7.80
N GLY A 184 9.64 -2.13 -7.89
CA GLY A 184 8.82 -0.98 -7.53
C GLY A 184 7.54 -0.87 -8.36
N ILE A 185 7.64 -1.13 -9.67
CA ILE A 185 6.48 -1.19 -10.56
C ILE A 185 5.57 -2.37 -10.18
N LEU A 186 6.13 -3.58 -10.04
CA LEU A 186 5.38 -4.80 -9.73
C LEU A 186 4.68 -4.71 -8.38
N TYR A 187 5.33 -4.18 -7.35
CA TYR A 187 4.74 -3.98 -6.03
C TYR A 187 3.41 -3.21 -6.09
N THR A 188 3.36 -2.13 -6.85
CA THR A 188 2.14 -1.33 -6.94
C THR A 188 1.01 -2.05 -7.69
N LEU A 189 1.33 -2.91 -8.64
CA LEU A 189 0.34 -3.68 -9.41
C LEU A 189 -0.13 -4.92 -8.67
N GLU A 190 0.81 -5.69 -8.10
CA GLU A 190 0.54 -7.00 -7.50
C GLU A 190 0.01 -6.88 -6.06
N GLU A 191 0.67 -6.08 -5.22
CA GLU A 191 0.33 -5.97 -3.80
C GLU A 191 -0.64 -4.83 -3.54
N ALA A 192 -0.31 -3.59 -3.97
CA ALA A 192 -1.08 -2.43 -3.58
C ALA A 192 -2.46 -2.38 -4.26
N HIS A 193 -2.55 -2.59 -5.57
CA HIS A 193 -3.81 -2.54 -6.31
C HIS A 193 -4.42 -3.91 -6.62
N LYS A 194 -3.63 -4.98 -6.61
CA LYS A 194 -4.03 -6.36 -6.97
C LYS A 194 -4.69 -6.43 -8.34
N ARG A 195 -4.20 -5.60 -9.27
CA ARG A 195 -4.73 -5.51 -10.64
C ARG A 195 -3.67 -4.99 -11.60
N LEU A 196 -3.66 -5.56 -12.79
CA LEU A 196 -2.84 -5.10 -13.90
C LEU A 196 -3.65 -4.13 -14.76
N SER A 197 -3.24 -2.88 -14.81
CA SER A 197 -3.80 -1.85 -15.68
C SER A 197 -2.68 -1.18 -16.45
N PRO A 198 -2.79 -1.02 -17.78
CA PRO A 198 -1.79 -0.31 -18.60
C PRO A 198 -1.51 1.10 -18.08
N MET A 199 -2.55 1.81 -17.62
CA MET A 199 -2.42 3.16 -17.11
C MET A 199 -1.63 3.21 -15.79
N LEU A 200 -1.88 2.26 -14.87
CA LEU A 200 -1.10 2.10 -13.65
C LEU A 200 0.35 1.76 -13.95
N LEU A 201 0.56 0.79 -14.85
CA LEU A 201 1.89 0.37 -15.29
C LEU A 201 2.68 1.55 -15.85
N MET A 202 2.10 2.33 -16.76
CA MET A 202 2.78 3.48 -17.39
C MET A 202 3.09 4.58 -16.37
N THR A 203 2.19 4.85 -15.43
CA THR A 203 2.41 5.86 -14.39
C THR A 203 3.50 5.43 -13.41
N ALA A 204 3.45 4.19 -12.94
CA ALA A 204 4.49 3.62 -12.08
C ALA A 204 5.85 3.60 -12.78
N ALA A 205 5.90 3.13 -14.04
CA ALA A 205 7.12 3.08 -14.83
C ALA A 205 7.73 4.47 -15.05
N SER A 206 6.90 5.46 -15.44
CA SER A 206 7.38 6.84 -15.61
C SER A 206 8.04 7.36 -14.32
N SER A 207 7.35 7.27 -13.19
CA SER A 207 7.89 7.75 -11.91
C SER A 207 9.13 7.00 -11.47
N VAL A 208 9.15 5.67 -11.64
CA VAL A 208 10.30 4.83 -11.27
C VAL A 208 11.51 5.15 -12.11
N PHE A 209 11.38 5.28 -13.44
CA PHE A 209 12.54 5.57 -14.31
C PHE A 209 13.18 6.91 -13.97
N PHE A 210 12.40 7.97 -13.80
CA PHE A 210 12.95 9.26 -13.39
C PHE A 210 13.57 9.22 -11.99
N ALA A 211 12.95 8.53 -11.04
CA ALA A 211 13.50 8.37 -9.70
C ALA A 211 14.82 7.58 -9.70
N THR A 212 14.89 6.52 -10.49
CA THR A 212 16.11 5.69 -10.62
C THR A 212 17.25 6.48 -11.25
N ILE A 213 16.98 7.25 -12.31
CA ILE A 213 18.00 8.12 -12.94
C ILE A 213 18.56 9.11 -11.90
N VAL A 214 17.68 9.77 -11.14
CA VAL A 214 18.12 10.73 -10.10
C VAL A 214 18.92 10.04 -9.00
N SER A 215 18.41 8.91 -8.48
CA SER A 215 19.06 8.14 -7.41
C SER A 215 20.45 7.66 -7.84
N GLN A 216 20.57 7.07 -9.02
CA GLN A 216 21.86 6.59 -9.57
C GLN A 216 22.83 7.75 -9.81
N SER A 217 22.35 8.84 -10.42
CA SER A 217 23.21 10.02 -10.64
C SER A 217 23.78 10.59 -9.34
N ILE A 218 22.99 10.61 -8.26
CA ILE A 218 23.47 11.07 -6.95
C ILE A 218 24.42 10.03 -6.33
N GLY A 219 24.09 8.73 -6.44
CA GLY A 219 24.92 7.62 -5.97
C GLY A 219 26.33 7.67 -6.59
N ASP A 220 26.40 7.84 -7.91
CA ASP A 220 27.67 7.97 -8.66
C ASP A 220 28.49 9.20 -8.21
N LEU A 221 27.83 10.35 -7.99
CA LEU A 221 28.49 11.57 -7.50
C LEU A 221 29.07 11.41 -6.09
N VAL A 222 28.42 10.62 -5.24
CA VAL A 222 28.85 10.39 -3.84
C VAL A 222 29.75 9.14 -3.74
N GLY A 223 29.91 8.38 -4.82
CA GLY A 223 30.72 7.14 -4.85
C GLY A 223 30.06 6.00 -4.05
N GLN A 224 28.74 5.97 -3.96
CA GLN A 224 27.99 4.96 -3.23
C GLN A 224 27.41 3.92 -4.20
N SER A 225 27.58 2.63 -3.88
CA SER A 225 26.98 1.54 -4.65
C SER A 225 25.47 1.52 -4.49
N ASP A 226 24.73 1.39 -5.60
CA ASP A 226 23.27 1.29 -5.62
C ASP A 226 22.73 -0.09 -5.20
N TYR A 227 23.60 -1.11 -5.19
CA TYR A 227 23.17 -2.47 -4.88
C TYR A 227 22.90 -2.66 -3.38
N PHE A 228 21.75 -3.21 -3.09
CA PHE A 228 21.34 -3.49 -1.70
C PHE A 228 22.18 -4.61 -1.08
N LEU A 229 22.49 -5.66 -1.82
CA LEU A 229 23.33 -6.78 -1.36
C LEU A 229 24.52 -6.97 -2.31
N GLN A 230 25.71 -7.08 -1.72
CA GLN A 230 26.93 -7.39 -2.48
C GLN A 230 27.17 -8.91 -2.43
N ILE A 231 26.94 -9.56 -3.54
CA ILE A 231 27.09 -11.02 -3.69
C ILE A 231 27.93 -11.32 -4.92
N GLY A 232 28.75 -12.35 -4.84
CA GLY A 232 29.47 -12.89 -6.00
C GLY A 232 28.53 -13.61 -6.97
N THR A 233 29.10 -14.28 -7.96
CA THR A 233 28.33 -15.09 -8.92
C THR A 233 27.66 -16.28 -8.22
N LEU A 234 26.32 -16.35 -8.34
CA LEU A 234 25.56 -17.45 -7.78
C LEU A 234 25.72 -18.75 -8.59
N THR A 235 25.94 -19.84 -7.90
CA THR A 235 25.97 -21.17 -8.51
C THR A 235 24.56 -21.69 -8.72
N LEU A 236 24.24 -22.10 -9.96
CA LEU A 236 22.95 -22.70 -10.31
C LEU A 236 22.75 -24.02 -9.60
N MET A 237 21.58 -24.22 -9.03
CA MET A 237 21.24 -25.49 -8.38
C MET A 237 20.88 -26.55 -9.44
N PRO A 238 21.62 -27.69 -9.52
CA PRO A 238 21.30 -28.80 -10.41
C PRO A 238 19.96 -29.45 -10.08
N TYR A 239 19.25 -29.97 -11.09
CA TYR A 239 17.93 -30.58 -10.93
C TYR A 239 17.90 -31.72 -9.90
N LYS A 240 19.00 -32.46 -9.73
CA LYS A 240 19.13 -33.53 -8.73
C LYS A 240 18.90 -33.04 -7.29
N PHE A 241 19.05 -31.74 -7.02
CA PHE A 241 18.87 -31.16 -5.69
C PHE A 241 17.52 -30.39 -5.54
N TYR A 242 16.62 -30.48 -6.52
CA TYR A 242 15.33 -29.80 -6.45
C TYR A 242 14.41 -30.29 -5.32
N TRP A 243 14.71 -31.47 -4.73
CA TRP A 243 14.04 -31.89 -3.51
C TRP A 243 14.23 -30.92 -2.33
N THR A 244 15.36 -30.19 -2.29
CA THR A 244 15.60 -29.15 -1.27
C THR A 244 14.62 -27.99 -1.42
N LEU A 245 14.23 -27.65 -2.66
CA LEU A 245 13.25 -26.59 -2.96
C LEU A 245 11.87 -26.93 -2.39
N LEU A 246 11.48 -28.19 -2.43
CA LEU A 246 10.22 -28.64 -1.83
C LEU A 246 10.24 -28.43 -0.31
N ILE A 247 11.33 -28.82 0.35
CA ILE A 247 11.50 -28.61 1.80
C ILE A 247 11.47 -27.13 2.15
N ILE A 248 12.22 -26.29 1.41
CA ILE A 248 12.24 -24.84 1.62
C ILE A 248 10.84 -24.24 1.43
N GLY A 249 10.14 -24.63 0.35
CA GLY A 249 8.79 -24.15 0.06
C GLY A 249 7.80 -24.48 1.17
N ILE A 250 7.80 -25.71 1.66
CA ILE A 250 6.93 -26.16 2.76
C ILE A 250 7.29 -25.43 4.06
N ALA A 251 8.57 -25.39 4.43
CA ALA A 251 9.03 -24.73 5.65
C ALA A 251 8.67 -23.24 5.66
N CYS A 252 8.94 -22.53 4.56
CA CYS A 252 8.61 -21.10 4.43
C CYS A 252 7.11 -20.86 4.40
N GLY A 253 6.31 -21.69 3.73
CA GLY A 253 4.85 -21.56 3.69
C GLY A 253 4.24 -21.72 5.08
N CYS A 254 4.63 -22.74 5.82
CA CYS A 254 4.17 -22.95 7.20
C CYS A 254 4.65 -21.84 8.14
N LEU A 255 5.90 -21.39 8.00
CA LEU A 255 6.44 -20.31 8.82
C LEU A 255 5.77 -18.95 8.52
N ALA A 256 5.47 -18.65 7.25
CA ALA A 256 4.75 -17.45 6.86
C ALA A 256 3.32 -17.45 7.40
N ALA A 257 2.63 -18.60 7.36
CA ALA A 257 1.32 -18.76 7.96
C ALA A 257 1.34 -18.52 9.48
N LEU A 258 2.33 -19.10 10.16
CA LEU A 258 2.55 -18.90 11.60
C LEU A 258 2.84 -17.42 11.92
N PHE A 259 3.75 -16.79 11.16
CA PHE A 259 4.13 -15.39 11.34
C PHE A 259 2.94 -14.45 11.19
N ASN A 260 2.19 -14.53 10.07
CA ASN A 260 1.03 -13.67 9.81
C ASN A 260 -0.06 -13.86 10.88
N THR A 261 -0.30 -15.12 11.31
CA THR A 261 -1.26 -15.41 12.38
C THR A 261 -0.85 -14.80 13.72
N LEU A 262 0.42 -14.97 14.11
CA LEU A 262 0.93 -14.40 15.37
C LEU A 262 0.97 -12.88 15.34
N PHE A 263 1.36 -12.29 14.20
CA PHE A 263 1.37 -10.86 14.00
C PHE A 263 -0.05 -10.27 14.15
N ALA A 264 -1.03 -10.87 13.48
CA ALA A 264 -2.44 -10.45 13.56
C ALA A 264 -2.99 -10.59 15.00
N LYS A 265 -2.78 -11.74 15.66
CA LYS A 265 -3.20 -11.97 17.05
C LYS A 265 -2.56 -10.99 18.02
N THR A 266 -1.26 -10.65 17.83
CA THR A 266 -0.58 -9.65 18.66
C THR A 266 -1.20 -8.27 18.45
N GLY A 267 -1.52 -7.90 17.22
CA GLY A 267 -2.22 -6.66 16.91
C GLY A 267 -3.61 -6.59 17.56
N GLU A 268 -4.37 -7.69 17.54
CA GLU A 268 -5.67 -7.81 18.24
C GLU A 268 -5.50 -7.71 19.75
N LEU A 269 -4.53 -8.42 20.32
CA LEU A 269 -4.22 -8.35 21.76
C LEU A 269 -3.93 -6.92 22.21
N VAL A 270 -3.11 -6.19 21.42
CA VAL A 270 -2.78 -4.80 21.71
C VAL A 270 -4.02 -3.90 21.64
N ARG A 271 -4.90 -4.13 20.69
CA ARG A 271 -6.13 -3.32 20.51
C ARG A 271 -7.21 -3.61 21.57
N GLU A 272 -7.34 -4.87 22.01
CA GLU A 272 -8.43 -5.28 22.88
C GLU A 272 -8.03 -5.30 24.35
N LYS A 273 -6.92 -5.95 24.67
CA LYS A 273 -6.49 -6.16 26.06
C LYS A 273 -5.53 -5.08 26.57
N LEU A 274 -4.66 -4.60 25.70
CA LEU A 274 -3.68 -3.57 26.08
C LEU A 274 -4.15 -2.13 25.75
N VAL A 275 -5.44 -1.94 25.46
CA VAL A 275 -6.03 -0.62 25.20
C VAL A 275 -5.87 0.34 26.40
N LYS A 276 -5.86 -0.20 27.63
CA LYS A 276 -5.64 0.57 28.87
C LYS A 276 -4.20 1.09 28.99
N ILE A 277 -3.23 0.46 28.32
CA ILE A 277 -1.84 0.88 28.32
C ILE A 277 -1.66 1.96 27.25
N PRO A 278 -1.32 3.20 27.61
CA PRO A 278 -1.16 4.27 26.66
C PRO A 278 -0.03 3.98 25.66
N THR A 279 -0.19 4.44 24.42
CA THR A 279 0.74 4.15 23.31
C THR A 279 2.19 4.57 23.65
N TRP A 280 2.38 5.67 24.37
CA TRP A 280 3.71 6.11 24.76
C TRP A 280 4.44 5.10 25.64
N LEU A 281 3.76 4.43 26.58
CA LEU A 281 4.37 3.36 27.40
C LEU A 281 4.76 2.15 26.55
N ARG A 282 3.95 1.78 25.55
CA ARG A 282 4.28 0.68 24.63
C ARG A 282 5.51 1.01 23.78
N ILE A 283 5.63 2.27 23.33
CA ILE A 283 6.81 2.74 22.60
C ILE A 283 8.04 2.74 23.53
N VAL A 284 7.93 3.24 24.75
CA VAL A 284 9.04 3.18 25.73
C VAL A 284 9.46 1.74 25.99
N PHE A 285 8.51 0.83 26.20
CA PHE A 285 8.79 -0.58 26.43
C PHE A 285 9.60 -1.21 25.30
N ILE A 286 9.25 -0.96 24.03
CA ILE A 286 9.95 -1.57 22.89
C ILE A 286 11.37 -0.98 22.73
N PHE A 287 11.58 0.31 22.99
CA PHE A 287 12.91 0.91 22.99
C PHE A 287 13.79 0.29 24.08
N LEU A 288 13.27 0.12 25.30
CA LEU A 288 14.00 -0.52 26.40
C LEU A 288 14.29 -2.00 26.13
N LEU A 289 13.31 -2.73 25.59
CA LEU A 289 13.49 -4.13 25.18
C LEU A 289 14.59 -4.26 24.12
N THR A 290 14.57 -3.38 23.10
CA THR A 290 15.61 -3.33 22.08
C THR A 290 16.96 -2.97 22.71
N GLY A 291 16.98 -2.08 23.71
CA GLY A 291 18.18 -1.75 24.50
C GLY A 291 18.80 -2.98 25.18
N VAL A 292 17.97 -3.77 25.85
CA VAL A 292 18.42 -5.03 26.48
C VAL A 292 18.95 -6.02 25.43
N VAL A 293 18.20 -6.24 24.35
CA VAL A 293 18.62 -7.14 23.28
C VAL A 293 19.93 -6.67 22.65
N GLY A 294 20.07 -5.36 22.37
CA GLY A 294 21.27 -4.79 21.75
C GLY A 294 22.52 -4.91 22.62
N LEU A 295 22.40 -4.80 23.95
CA LEU A 295 23.51 -5.02 24.86
C LEU A 295 23.93 -6.50 24.92
N VAL A 296 22.99 -7.43 24.88
CA VAL A 296 23.28 -8.87 24.90
C VAL A 296 23.76 -9.34 23.53
N PHE A 297 23.09 -8.91 22.46
CA PHE A 297 23.29 -9.41 21.12
C PHE A 297 23.16 -8.29 20.08
N VAL A 298 24.23 -7.51 19.92
CA VAL A 298 24.27 -6.31 19.07
C VAL A 298 23.86 -6.61 17.62
N ASP A 299 24.19 -7.78 17.09
CA ASP A 299 23.86 -8.14 15.71
C ASP A 299 22.37 -8.40 15.50
N ALA A 300 21.57 -8.55 16.56
CA ALA A 300 20.13 -8.77 16.46
C ALA A 300 19.30 -7.48 16.35
N ILE A 301 19.85 -6.29 16.48
CA ILE A 301 19.14 -5.01 16.36
C ILE A 301 19.20 -4.42 14.96
N GLY A 302 18.41 -3.35 14.71
CA GLY A 302 18.34 -2.63 13.42
C GLY A 302 17.50 -3.34 12.35
N GLY A 303 17.54 -2.85 11.12
CA GLY A 303 16.73 -3.33 9.99
C GLY A 303 17.02 -4.76 9.53
N GLY A 304 18.29 -5.17 9.59
CA GLY A 304 18.71 -6.53 9.27
C GLY A 304 19.58 -6.69 8.03
N HIS A 305 19.85 -5.61 7.28
CA HIS A 305 20.77 -5.66 6.14
C HIS A 305 22.12 -6.31 6.48
N ARG A 306 22.74 -5.90 7.59
CA ARG A 306 24.00 -6.47 8.07
C ARG A 306 23.91 -7.94 8.42
N ILE A 307 22.78 -8.38 8.96
CA ILE A 307 22.54 -9.80 9.27
C ILE A 307 22.49 -10.61 7.99
N ILE A 308 21.73 -10.15 6.97
CA ILE A 308 21.63 -10.81 5.67
C ILE A 308 23.02 -10.93 5.05
N GLN A 309 23.81 -9.85 5.03
CA GLN A 309 25.16 -9.86 4.48
C GLN A 309 26.08 -10.83 5.22
N GLY A 310 26.05 -10.84 6.57
CA GLY A 310 26.84 -11.77 7.38
C GLY A 310 26.42 -13.24 7.20
N ILE A 311 25.12 -13.50 6.98
CA ILE A 311 24.65 -14.86 6.64
C ILE A 311 25.23 -15.30 5.29
N LEU A 312 25.18 -14.43 4.29
CA LEU A 312 25.70 -14.71 2.95
C LEU A 312 27.22 -14.93 2.96
N ASN A 313 27.95 -14.26 3.85
CA ASN A 313 29.38 -14.41 4.03
C ASN A 313 29.77 -15.61 4.93
N LEU A 314 28.80 -16.40 5.44
CA LEU A 314 29.01 -17.52 6.38
C LEU A 314 29.61 -17.13 7.75
N ASP A 315 29.47 -15.86 8.15
CA ASP A 315 30.07 -15.33 9.38
C ASP A 315 29.49 -15.94 10.68
N PHE A 316 28.29 -16.56 10.61
CA PHE A 316 27.58 -17.07 11.78
C PHE A 316 27.57 -18.60 11.86
N THR A 317 27.71 -19.13 13.08
CA THR A 317 27.47 -20.54 13.37
C THR A 317 25.97 -20.85 13.38
N TRP A 318 25.59 -22.14 13.27
CA TRP A 318 24.18 -22.53 13.28
C TRP A 318 23.47 -22.18 14.60
N GLN A 319 24.16 -22.22 15.73
CA GLN A 319 23.62 -21.86 17.06
C GLN A 319 23.26 -20.37 17.09
N VAL A 320 24.17 -19.52 16.58
CA VAL A 320 23.96 -18.07 16.50
C VAL A 320 22.77 -17.77 15.59
N LEU A 321 22.68 -18.41 14.42
CA LEU A 321 21.54 -18.24 13.51
C LEU A 321 20.22 -18.63 14.18
N LEU A 322 20.19 -19.71 14.95
CA LEU A 322 18.99 -20.17 15.64
C LEU A 322 18.54 -19.17 16.73
N VAL A 323 19.46 -18.68 17.54
CA VAL A 323 19.15 -17.66 18.56
C VAL A 323 18.69 -16.37 17.91
N MET A 324 19.38 -15.89 16.84
CA MET A 324 18.99 -14.73 16.07
C MET A 324 17.59 -14.88 15.49
N PHE A 325 17.26 -16.06 14.96
CA PHE A 325 15.94 -16.33 14.42
C PHE A 325 14.84 -16.09 15.47
N PHE A 326 14.92 -16.69 16.65
CA PHE A 326 13.90 -16.51 17.68
C PHE A 326 13.81 -15.07 18.18
N VAL A 327 14.96 -14.42 18.41
CA VAL A 327 15.00 -13.02 18.86
C VAL A 327 14.39 -12.08 17.82
N ARG A 328 14.81 -12.19 16.56
CA ARG A 328 14.32 -11.35 15.46
C ARG A 328 12.85 -11.61 15.16
N PHE A 329 12.42 -12.88 15.20
CA PHE A 329 11.03 -13.26 14.99
C PHE A 329 10.11 -12.64 16.06
N ALA A 330 10.50 -12.71 17.32
CA ALA A 330 9.75 -12.09 18.42
C ALA A 330 9.73 -10.56 18.30
N LEU A 331 10.89 -9.92 18.06
CA LEU A 331 10.98 -8.47 17.90
C LEU A 331 10.13 -7.98 16.70
N LEU A 332 10.15 -8.70 15.57
CA LEU A 332 9.38 -8.32 14.38
C LEU A 332 7.87 -8.41 14.59
N ILE A 333 7.40 -9.29 15.47
CA ILE A 333 5.98 -9.37 15.86
C ILE A 333 5.60 -8.21 16.79
N ILE A 334 6.46 -7.87 17.76
CA ILE A 334 6.11 -6.94 18.84
C ILE A 334 6.34 -5.48 18.41
N THR A 335 7.46 -5.18 17.74
CA THR A 335 7.89 -3.80 17.44
C THR A 335 6.88 -3.01 16.63
N PRO A 336 6.33 -3.50 15.49
CA PRO A 336 5.36 -2.74 14.72
C PRO A 336 4.02 -2.54 15.44
N ASN A 337 3.66 -3.47 16.33
CA ASN A 337 2.44 -3.38 17.13
C ASN A 337 2.57 -2.44 18.33
N SER A 338 3.76 -1.91 18.63
CA SER A 338 3.98 -0.95 19.71
C SER A 338 3.45 0.46 19.40
N GLY A 339 3.40 0.81 18.12
CA GLY A 339 3.09 2.15 17.61
C GLY A 339 4.33 2.97 17.22
N ALA A 340 5.54 2.40 17.33
CA ALA A 340 6.73 3.01 16.75
C ALA A 340 6.71 2.94 15.22
N MET A 341 7.34 3.91 14.55
CA MET A 341 7.33 4.05 13.10
C MET A 341 8.54 3.36 12.46
N GLY A 342 8.30 2.64 11.36
CA GLY A 342 9.36 2.01 10.56
C GLY A 342 8.82 1.00 9.56
N GLY A 343 9.70 0.45 8.72
CA GLY A 343 9.38 -0.53 7.69
C GLY A 343 9.58 -1.97 8.17
N MET A 344 8.80 -2.90 7.66
CA MET A 344 8.89 -4.33 7.98
C MET A 344 9.49 -5.18 6.86
N PHE A 345 9.79 -4.60 5.69
CA PHE A 345 10.20 -5.33 4.50
C PHE A 345 11.53 -6.09 4.71
N VAL A 346 12.60 -5.35 4.99
CA VAL A 346 13.93 -5.95 5.24
C VAL A 346 13.94 -6.83 6.48
N PRO A 347 13.29 -6.48 7.60
CA PRO A 347 13.13 -7.40 8.73
C PRO A 347 12.47 -8.74 8.35
N VAL A 348 11.46 -8.76 7.47
CA VAL A 348 10.86 -10.00 6.96
C VAL A 348 11.86 -10.77 6.10
N LEU A 349 12.56 -10.10 5.18
CA LEU A 349 13.65 -10.72 4.40
C LEU A 349 14.71 -11.35 5.31
N THR A 350 15.04 -10.69 6.41
CA THR A 350 16.03 -11.18 7.40
C THR A 350 15.59 -12.49 8.04
N ILE A 351 14.30 -12.64 8.39
CA ILE A 351 13.77 -13.92 8.89
C ILE A 351 13.94 -15.02 7.84
N GLY A 352 13.61 -14.74 6.58
CA GLY A 352 13.82 -15.68 5.48
C GLY A 352 15.29 -16.04 5.29
N ALA A 353 16.21 -15.07 5.39
CA ALA A 353 17.65 -15.32 5.32
C ALA A 353 18.17 -16.17 6.48
N LEU A 354 17.69 -15.94 7.71
CA LEU A 354 18.04 -16.76 8.89
C LEU A 354 17.61 -18.21 8.72
N VAL A 355 16.38 -18.44 8.25
CA VAL A 355 15.89 -19.79 7.93
C VAL A 355 16.72 -20.42 6.80
N GLY A 356 17.03 -19.64 5.75
CA GLY A 356 17.88 -20.08 4.64
C GLY A 356 19.28 -20.46 5.09
N GLY A 357 19.87 -19.68 6.00
CA GLY A 357 21.17 -19.98 6.61
C GLY A 357 21.16 -21.29 7.42
N LEU A 358 20.11 -21.53 8.20
CA LEU A 358 19.92 -22.77 8.95
C LEU A 358 19.72 -23.98 8.02
N LEU A 359 18.81 -23.86 7.05
CA LEU A 359 18.56 -24.94 6.06
C LEU A 359 19.79 -25.19 5.20
N GLY A 360 20.50 -24.15 4.76
CA GLY A 360 21.73 -24.28 3.97
C GLY A 360 22.82 -25.05 4.72
N LYS A 361 23.05 -24.74 6.00
CA LYS A 361 23.99 -25.47 6.84
C LYS A 361 23.54 -26.94 7.06
N ALA A 362 22.24 -27.17 7.26
CA ALA A 362 21.70 -28.52 7.39
C ALA A 362 21.89 -29.33 6.11
N PHE A 363 21.61 -28.75 4.93
CA PHE A 363 21.82 -29.46 3.65
C PHE A 363 23.29 -29.73 3.35
N ILE A 364 24.20 -28.83 3.72
CA ILE A 364 25.64 -29.05 3.62
C ILE A 364 26.07 -30.23 4.52
N ALA A 365 25.55 -30.29 5.75
CA ALA A 365 25.81 -31.44 6.64
C ALA A 365 25.26 -32.75 6.11
N MET A 366 24.22 -32.70 5.25
CA MET A 366 23.67 -33.87 4.52
C MET A 366 24.41 -34.19 3.22
N GLY A 367 25.52 -33.50 2.91
CA GLY A 367 26.37 -33.78 1.74
C GLY A 367 26.14 -32.84 0.53
N LEU A 368 25.41 -31.76 0.66
CA LEU A 368 25.32 -30.75 -0.40
C LEU A 368 26.60 -29.91 -0.44
N SER A 369 27.06 -29.54 -1.65
CA SER A 369 28.23 -28.65 -1.80
C SER A 369 27.97 -27.27 -1.17
N SER A 370 28.97 -26.72 -0.48
CA SER A 370 28.90 -25.39 0.16
C SER A 370 28.71 -24.25 -0.85
N GLU A 371 29.03 -24.47 -2.12
CA GLU A 371 28.82 -23.46 -3.19
C GLU A 371 27.35 -23.08 -3.38
N PHE A 372 26.39 -23.95 -3.01
CA PHE A 372 24.95 -23.66 -3.11
C PHE A 372 24.39 -22.89 -1.91
N TYR A 373 25.20 -22.62 -0.88
CA TYR A 373 24.72 -22.00 0.35
C TYR A 373 24.05 -20.64 0.12
N GLN A 374 24.72 -19.74 -0.61
CA GLN A 374 24.17 -18.41 -0.90
C GLN A 374 22.88 -18.52 -1.73
N THR A 375 22.84 -19.42 -2.70
CA THR A 375 21.63 -19.67 -3.52
C THR A 375 20.46 -20.13 -2.64
N ILE A 376 20.69 -21.04 -1.69
CA ILE A 376 19.66 -21.52 -0.75
C ILE A 376 19.16 -20.37 0.13
N VAL A 377 20.06 -19.53 0.66
CA VAL A 377 19.68 -18.37 1.48
C VAL A 377 18.79 -17.43 0.70
N LEU A 378 19.16 -17.09 -0.52
CA LEU A 378 18.39 -16.17 -1.37
C LEU A 378 17.03 -16.74 -1.77
N ILE A 379 16.97 -18.02 -2.17
CA ILE A 379 15.71 -18.70 -2.49
C ILE A 379 14.78 -18.68 -1.27
N THR A 380 15.32 -19.02 -0.08
CA THR A 380 14.53 -19.07 1.15
C THR A 380 14.03 -17.69 1.56
N MET A 381 14.90 -16.67 1.46
CA MET A 381 14.57 -15.26 1.74
C MET A 381 13.41 -14.77 0.85
N THR A 382 13.52 -15.02 -0.46
CA THR A 382 12.49 -14.68 -1.44
C THR A 382 11.18 -15.41 -1.16
N THR A 383 11.29 -16.71 -0.87
CA THR A 383 10.12 -17.58 -0.64
C THR A 383 9.34 -17.16 0.60
N PHE A 384 10.03 -16.89 1.70
CA PHE A 384 9.38 -16.45 2.92
C PHE A 384 8.68 -15.08 2.73
N MET A 385 9.34 -14.13 2.07
CA MET A 385 8.76 -12.83 1.76
C MET A 385 7.55 -12.95 0.85
N GLY A 386 7.66 -13.67 -0.28
CA GLY A 386 6.58 -13.84 -1.25
C GLY A 386 5.34 -14.51 -0.64
N ALA A 387 5.54 -15.48 0.26
CA ALA A 387 4.46 -16.13 0.99
C ALA A 387 3.81 -15.21 2.05
N THR A 388 4.62 -14.46 2.80
CA THR A 388 4.13 -13.57 3.87
C THR A 388 3.31 -12.41 3.33
N MET A 389 3.75 -11.81 2.22
CA MET A 389 3.11 -10.65 1.58
C MET A 389 2.06 -11.03 0.54
N ARG A 390 2.07 -12.28 0.06
CA ARG A 390 1.29 -12.75 -1.08
C ARG A 390 1.58 -12.00 -2.38
N ALA A 391 2.81 -11.60 -2.57
CA ALA A 391 3.31 -10.92 -3.76
C ALA A 391 4.48 -11.72 -4.37
N PRO A 392 4.21 -12.88 -4.99
CA PRO A 392 5.24 -13.79 -5.50
C PRO A 392 6.12 -13.17 -6.59
N LEU A 393 5.54 -12.45 -7.56
CA LEU A 393 6.30 -11.83 -8.65
C LEU A 393 7.20 -10.71 -8.12
N THR A 394 6.66 -9.85 -7.28
CA THR A 394 7.41 -8.76 -6.63
C THR A 394 8.59 -9.32 -5.83
N ALA A 395 8.38 -10.39 -5.04
CA ALA A 395 9.43 -10.99 -4.24
C ALA A 395 10.57 -11.57 -5.10
N ILE A 396 10.22 -12.30 -6.16
CA ILE A 396 11.21 -12.91 -7.05
C ILE A 396 12.05 -11.84 -7.75
N VAL A 397 11.39 -10.86 -8.36
CA VAL A 397 12.09 -9.80 -9.10
C VAL A 397 12.92 -8.92 -8.16
N LEU A 398 12.40 -8.62 -6.96
CA LEU A 398 13.12 -7.83 -5.96
C LEU A 398 14.47 -8.45 -5.59
N VAL A 399 14.51 -9.74 -5.28
CA VAL A 399 15.77 -10.37 -4.89
C VAL A 399 16.73 -10.47 -6.07
N VAL A 400 16.23 -10.68 -7.28
CA VAL A 400 17.05 -10.63 -8.50
C VAL A 400 17.69 -9.25 -8.69
N GLU A 401 16.91 -8.17 -8.57
CA GLU A 401 17.43 -6.79 -8.72
C GLU A 401 18.37 -6.40 -7.57
N MET A 402 18.02 -6.73 -6.31
CA MET A 402 18.85 -6.41 -5.13
C MET A 402 20.24 -7.06 -5.17
N THR A 403 20.35 -8.22 -5.81
CA THR A 403 21.58 -9.02 -5.83
C THR A 403 22.38 -8.86 -7.11
N ASN A 404 21.85 -8.11 -8.10
CA ASN A 404 22.42 -8.01 -9.45
C ASN A 404 22.72 -9.37 -10.10
N ASN A 405 21.99 -10.42 -9.68
CA ASN A 405 22.15 -11.76 -10.23
C ASN A 405 21.05 -12.04 -11.25
N TYR A 406 21.41 -11.94 -12.52
CA TYR A 406 20.50 -12.14 -13.64
C TYR A 406 19.85 -13.53 -13.59
N PHE A 407 18.55 -13.59 -13.50
CA PHE A 407 17.60 -14.69 -13.78
C PHE A 407 18.06 -16.16 -13.65
N SER A 408 19.32 -16.42 -13.33
CA SER A 408 19.86 -17.78 -13.25
C SER A 408 19.11 -18.67 -12.25
N SER A 409 18.64 -18.09 -11.14
CA SER A 409 17.86 -18.81 -10.11
C SER A 409 16.34 -18.60 -10.22
N PHE A 410 15.85 -17.99 -11.30
CA PHE A 410 14.43 -17.63 -11.45
C PHE A 410 13.51 -18.85 -11.36
N LEU A 411 13.86 -19.94 -12.05
CA LEU A 411 13.03 -21.15 -12.07
C LEU A 411 12.97 -21.83 -10.69
N SER A 412 14.12 -22.01 -10.03
CA SER A 412 14.18 -22.63 -8.70
C SER A 412 13.47 -21.78 -7.65
N THR A 413 13.67 -20.47 -7.69
CA THR A 413 12.99 -19.51 -6.81
C THR A 413 11.49 -19.49 -7.08
N GLY A 414 11.07 -19.46 -8.35
CA GLY A 414 9.67 -19.45 -8.75
C GLY A 414 8.91 -20.69 -8.24
N ILE A 415 9.47 -21.89 -8.44
CA ILE A 415 8.89 -23.15 -7.93
C ILE A 415 8.70 -23.08 -6.42
N THR A 416 9.74 -22.65 -5.69
CA THR A 416 9.73 -22.63 -4.23
C THR A 416 8.72 -21.61 -3.67
N VAL A 417 8.68 -20.41 -4.27
CA VAL A 417 7.71 -19.36 -3.90
C VAL A 417 6.29 -19.83 -4.16
N MET A 418 6.03 -20.49 -5.29
CA MET A 418 4.69 -21.02 -5.61
C MET A 418 4.23 -22.09 -4.62
N ILE A 419 5.11 -22.99 -4.19
CA ILE A 419 4.80 -23.99 -3.15
C ILE A 419 4.39 -23.30 -1.85
N ALA A 420 5.18 -22.35 -1.39
CA ALA A 420 4.89 -21.62 -0.16
C ALA A 420 3.62 -20.77 -0.27
N TYR A 421 3.40 -20.12 -1.42
CA TYR A 421 2.18 -19.35 -1.70
C TYR A 421 0.93 -20.22 -1.63
N LEU A 422 0.96 -21.41 -2.26
CA LEU A 422 -0.18 -22.35 -2.25
C LEU A 422 -0.53 -22.80 -0.82
N ILE A 423 0.47 -23.00 0.04
CA ILE A 423 0.25 -23.39 1.44
C ILE A 423 -0.48 -22.27 2.20
N VAL A 424 0.00 -21.02 2.07
CA VAL A 424 -0.62 -19.86 2.75
C VAL A 424 -2.03 -19.60 2.21
N GLU A 425 -2.25 -19.79 0.90
CA GLU A 425 -3.57 -19.67 0.26
C GLU A 425 -4.53 -20.77 0.75
N ALA A 426 -4.08 -22.02 0.79
CA ALA A 426 -4.88 -23.14 1.28
C ALA A 426 -5.29 -22.98 2.76
N LEU A 427 -4.42 -22.37 3.57
CA LEU A 427 -4.69 -22.03 4.96
C LEU A 427 -5.53 -20.75 5.12
N ARG A 428 -5.88 -20.06 4.02
CA ARG A 428 -6.67 -18.81 4.00
C ARG A 428 -6.12 -17.71 4.92
N ILE A 429 -4.81 -17.62 5.03
CA ILE A 429 -4.14 -16.59 5.86
C ILE A 429 -4.19 -15.24 5.15
N GLU A 430 -4.64 -14.18 5.81
CA GLU A 430 -4.67 -12.84 5.25
C GLU A 430 -3.25 -12.28 5.00
N PRO A 431 -3.00 -11.54 3.89
CA PRO A 431 -1.73 -10.88 3.64
C PRO A 431 -1.39 -9.87 4.75
N LEU A 432 -0.08 -9.75 5.07
CA LEU A 432 0.40 -8.97 6.19
C LEU A 432 -0.08 -7.51 6.18
N TYR A 433 0.11 -6.81 5.06
CA TYR A 433 -0.22 -5.39 4.95
C TYR A 433 -1.70 -5.13 4.75
N GLU A 434 -2.40 -5.99 4.04
CA GLU A 434 -3.85 -5.87 3.87
C GLU A 434 -4.58 -5.98 5.21
N LYS A 435 -4.17 -6.93 6.06
CA LYS A 435 -4.69 -7.05 7.43
C LYS A 435 -4.45 -5.77 8.24
N ALA A 436 -3.21 -5.27 8.22
CA ALA A 436 -2.85 -4.03 8.92
C ALA A 436 -3.66 -2.82 8.41
N LEU A 437 -3.88 -2.72 7.09
CA LEU A 437 -4.71 -1.69 6.48
C LEU A 437 -6.15 -1.80 6.93
N MET A 438 -6.78 -2.97 6.77
CA MET A 438 -8.19 -3.19 7.14
C MET A 438 -8.44 -2.95 8.63
N ASP A 439 -7.51 -3.35 9.48
CA ASP A 439 -7.60 -3.11 10.92
C ASP A 439 -7.52 -1.62 11.26
N SER A 440 -6.72 -0.83 10.53
CA SER A 440 -6.68 0.61 10.70
C SER A 440 -8.01 1.28 10.32
N PHE A 441 -8.71 0.74 9.31
CA PHE A 441 -10.04 1.21 8.90
C PHE A 441 -11.13 0.83 9.89
N LYS A 442 -11.14 -0.41 10.40
CA LYS A 442 -12.08 -0.83 11.44
C LYS A 442 -12.04 0.12 12.63
N ASN A 443 -10.86 0.58 13.01
CA ASN A 443 -10.70 1.55 14.10
C ASN A 443 -11.23 2.95 13.75
N ALA A 444 -10.99 3.43 12.53
CA ALA A 444 -11.45 4.74 12.06
C ALA A 444 -12.99 4.81 11.93
N TYR A 445 -13.62 3.68 11.62
CA TYR A 445 -15.07 3.59 11.42
C TYR A 445 -15.78 2.76 12.51
N LYS A 446 -15.16 2.61 13.69
CA LYS A 446 -15.77 1.89 14.83
C LYS A 446 -17.14 2.47 15.15
N GLY A 447 -18.18 1.61 15.11
CA GLY A 447 -19.57 2.00 15.32
C GLY A 447 -20.30 2.53 14.08
N LYS A 448 -19.67 2.62 12.92
CA LYS A 448 -20.31 2.93 11.64
C LYS A 448 -20.50 1.64 10.84
N HIS A 449 -21.72 1.38 10.39
CA HIS A 449 -22.01 0.24 9.52
C HIS A 449 -21.71 0.60 8.05
N ARG A 450 -21.13 -0.33 7.31
CA ARG A 450 -20.94 -0.21 5.86
C ARG A 450 -22.30 -0.31 5.20
N LYS A 451 -22.65 0.66 4.36
CA LYS A 451 -23.92 0.73 3.66
C LYS A 451 -23.71 0.50 2.17
N VAL A 452 -24.72 -0.07 1.53
CA VAL A 452 -24.75 -0.28 0.09
C VAL A 452 -25.62 0.78 -0.55
N TYR A 453 -25.08 1.48 -1.53
CA TYR A 453 -25.79 2.47 -2.33
C TYR A 453 -25.70 2.09 -3.80
N GLU A 454 -26.78 2.33 -4.51
CA GLU A 454 -26.82 2.20 -5.95
C GLU A 454 -27.23 3.54 -6.54
N PHE A 455 -26.42 4.06 -7.48
CA PHE A 455 -26.69 5.32 -8.14
C PHE A 455 -26.22 5.27 -9.59
N SER A 456 -26.80 6.13 -10.42
CA SER A 456 -26.47 6.22 -11.83
C SER A 456 -25.71 7.51 -12.12
N VAL A 457 -24.70 7.42 -12.96
CA VAL A 457 -23.91 8.56 -13.41
C VAL A 457 -23.89 8.63 -14.93
N VAL A 458 -24.03 9.83 -15.47
CA VAL A 458 -23.91 10.09 -16.90
C VAL A 458 -22.53 10.67 -17.18
N VAL A 459 -21.87 10.15 -18.23
CA VAL A 459 -20.53 10.58 -18.62
C VAL A 459 -20.63 11.80 -19.55
N GLU A 460 -20.02 12.90 -19.17
CA GLU A 460 -19.90 14.10 -20.01
C GLU A 460 -18.74 13.98 -21.01
N LYS A 461 -18.87 14.72 -22.12
CA LYS A 461 -17.80 14.86 -23.11
C LYS A 461 -16.60 15.57 -22.48
N GLY A 462 -15.40 15.01 -22.68
CA GLY A 462 -14.16 15.50 -22.09
C GLY A 462 -13.97 15.15 -20.62
N SER A 463 -14.77 14.24 -20.05
CA SER A 463 -14.57 13.70 -18.70
C SER A 463 -13.33 12.80 -18.65
N PHE A 464 -12.80 12.59 -17.43
CA PHE A 464 -11.62 11.74 -17.22
C PHE A 464 -11.83 10.31 -17.72
N VAL A 465 -13.03 9.78 -17.59
CA VAL A 465 -13.34 8.39 -17.92
C VAL A 465 -13.61 8.15 -19.41
N GLU A 466 -13.87 9.21 -20.18
CA GLU A 466 -14.17 9.09 -21.61
C GLU A 466 -12.99 8.48 -22.38
N GLY A 467 -13.28 7.50 -23.22
CA GLY A 467 -12.30 6.80 -24.07
C GLY A 467 -11.45 5.74 -23.35
N ARG A 468 -11.67 5.52 -22.06
CA ARG A 468 -10.95 4.52 -21.26
C ARG A 468 -11.80 3.30 -20.98
N SER A 469 -11.18 2.14 -20.77
CA SER A 469 -11.93 0.95 -20.36
C SER A 469 -12.26 1.00 -18.87
N VAL A 470 -13.40 0.41 -18.49
CA VAL A 470 -13.84 0.38 -17.09
C VAL A 470 -12.78 -0.21 -16.15
N LYS A 471 -12.06 -1.25 -16.61
CA LYS A 471 -11.02 -1.91 -15.83
C LYS A 471 -9.75 -1.05 -15.62
N ASP A 472 -9.50 -0.06 -16.50
CA ASP A 472 -8.29 0.76 -16.45
C ASP A 472 -8.43 1.97 -15.51
N ILE A 473 -9.65 2.25 -15.05
CA ILE A 473 -9.94 3.38 -14.18
C ILE A 473 -9.82 2.96 -12.71
N LEU A 474 -9.14 3.77 -11.91
CA LEU A 474 -9.16 3.66 -10.46
C LEU A 474 -10.47 4.28 -9.92
N TRP A 475 -11.49 3.44 -9.77
CA TRP A 475 -12.75 3.86 -9.19
C TRP A 475 -12.61 4.18 -7.70
N PRO A 476 -13.49 5.05 -7.14
CA PRO A 476 -13.51 5.32 -5.71
C PRO A 476 -13.58 4.03 -4.90
N TYR A 477 -12.92 4.03 -3.73
CA TYR A 477 -12.89 2.84 -2.89
C TYR A 477 -14.30 2.35 -2.53
N GLY A 478 -14.53 1.06 -2.76
CA GLY A 478 -15.83 0.43 -2.53
C GLY A 478 -16.86 0.66 -3.64
N CYS A 479 -16.56 1.41 -4.70
CA CYS A 479 -17.45 1.59 -5.84
C CYS A 479 -17.17 0.54 -6.92
N THR A 480 -18.24 -0.05 -7.45
CA THR A 480 -18.19 -1.03 -8.54
C THR A 480 -19.19 -0.65 -9.61
N ILE A 481 -18.78 -0.67 -10.87
CA ILE A 481 -19.70 -0.49 -11.99
C ILE A 481 -20.45 -1.81 -12.18
N VAL A 482 -21.76 -1.77 -12.02
CA VAL A 482 -22.63 -2.95 -12.13
C VAL A 482 -23.16 -3.09 -13.55
N ASN A 483 -23.53 -1.96 -14.15
CA ASN A 483 -24.26 -1.96 -15.40
C ASN A 483 -23.92 -0.76 -16.27
N VAL A 484 -24.03 -0.92 -17.59
CA VAL A 484 -23.89 0.16 -18.56
C VAL A 484 -25.16 0.20 -19.39
N ILE A 485 -25.92 1.26 -19.22
CA ILE A 485 -27.15 1.48 -19.97
C ILE A 485 -26.79 2.24 -21.24
N LYS A 486 -27.05 1.64 -22.41
CA LYS A 486 -27.03 2.35 -23.67
C LYS A 486 -28.44 2.81 -23.99
N VAL A 487 -28.56 3.99 -24.55
CA VAL A 487 -29.77 4.42 -25.23
C VAL A 487 -29.57 4.09 -26.71
N ASP A 488 -30.47 3.31 -27.32
CA ASP A 488 -30.45 3.05 -28.73
C ASP A 488 -30.91 4.28 -29.52
N ASP A 489 -30.84 4.21 -30.84
CA ASP A 489 -31.24 5.31 -31.73
C ASP A 489 -32.77 5.61 -31.66
N GLU A 490 -33.54 4.70 -31.07
CA GLU A 490 -34.98 4.81 -30.83
C GLU A 490 -35.33 5.34 -29.43
N GLY A 491 -34.34 5.60 -28.60
CA GLY A 491 -34.50 6.13 -27.23
C GLY A 491 -34.78 5.06 -26.17
N ASN A 492 -34.74 3.76 -26.52
CA ASN A 492 -34.94 2.67 -25.57
C ASN A 492 -33.66 2.38 -24.77
N LYS A 493 -33.80 2.11 -23.47
CA LYS A 493 -32.69 1.72 -22.60
C LYS A 493 -32.34 0.25 -22.83
N VAL A 494 -31.22 -0.02 -23.51
CA VAL A 494 -30.68 -1.37 -23.69
C VAL A 494 -29.67 -1.67 -22.59
N ASP A 495 -30.01 -2.61 -21.74
CA ASP A 495 -29.11 -3.10 -20.68
C ASP A 495 -28.06 -4.04 -21.28
N THR A 496 -26.80 -3.75 -21.09
CA THR A 496 -25.69 -4.52 -21.63
C THR A 496 -24.82 -5.05 -20.49
N THR A 497 -25.26 -6.15 -19.89
CA THR A 497 -24.61 -6.83 -18.74
C THR A 497 -23.31 -7.55 -19.10
N ASP A 498 -23.01 -7.80 -20.38
CA ASP A 498 -21.84 -8.59 -20.77
C ASP A 498 -20.52 -7.84 -20.67
N LYS A 499 -19.57 -8.43 -19.91
CA LYS A 499 -18.14 -8.06 -19.80
C LYS A 499 -17.88 -6.56 -19.59
N ALA A 500 -18.46 -6.01 -18.53
CA ALA A 500 -18.35 -4.57 -18.20
C ALA A 500 -16.89 -4.07 -18.12
N GLY A 501 -15.91 -4.91 -17.73
CA GLY A 501 -14.52 -4.51 -17.51
C GLY A 501 -13.78 -4.01 -18.75
N ASP A 502 -13.95 -4.68 -19.91
CA ASP A 502 -13.23 -4.35 -21.15
C ASP A 502 -13.90 -3.25 -21.96
N ARG A 503 -15.08 -2.81 -21.53
CA ARG A 503 -15.87 -1.82 -22.26
C ARG A 503 -15.25 -0.43 -22.18
N VAL A 504 -15.08 0.20 -23.32
CA VAL A 504 -14.65 1.60 -23.44
C VAL A 504 -15.83 2.52 -23.14
N ILE A 505 -15.59 3.44 -22.21
CA ILE A 505 -16.56 4.43 -21.74
C ILE A 505 -16.71 5.54 -22.78
N ARG A 506 -17.96 5.93 -23.10
CA ARG A 506 -18.28 6.98 -24.06
C ARG A 506 -19.13 8.07 -23.42
N ALA A 507 -18.97 9.30 -23.88
CA ALA A 507 -19.84 10.40 -23.47
C ALA A 507 -21.30 10.10 -23.78
N GLY A 508 -22.20 10.55 -22.91
CA GLY A 508 -23.65 10.33 -23.01
C GLY A 508 -24.16 8.98 -22.49
N GLN A 509 -23.25 8.04 -22.15
CA GLN A 509 -23.65 6.76 -21.55
C GLN A 509 -23.95 6.91 -20.07
N THR A 510 -24.94 6.16 -19.59
CA THR A 510 -25.30 6.08 -18.17
C THR A 510 -24.72 4.80 -17.57
N TYR A 511 -24.06 4.94 -16.42
CA TYR A 511 -23.46 3.83 -15.68
C TYR A 511 -24.15 3.68 -14.33
N THR A 512 -24.53 2.44 -13.99
CA THR A 512 -25.02 2.11 -12.66
C THR A 512 -23.84 1.72 -11.78
N VAL A 513 -23.69 2.41 -10.66
CA VAL A 513 -22.61 2.23 -9.70
C VAL A 513 -23.16 1.67 -8.41
N LYS A 514 -22.58 0.57 -7.93
CA LYS A 514 -22.84 0.02 -6.60
C LYS A 514 -21.71 0.40 -5.67
N ALA A 515 -22.01 1.14 -4.61
CA ALA A 515 -21.03 1.64 -3.66
C ALA A 515 -21.21 1.00 -2.29
N PHE A 516 -20.16 0.31 -1.81
CA PHE A 516 -20.08 -0.31 -0.49
C PHE A 516 -19.21 0.58 0.41
N VAL A 517 -19.78 1.63 0.96
CA VAL A 517 -19.02 2.70 1.61
C VAL A 517 -19.53 3.05 3.01
N TYR A 518 -18.65 3.64 3.82
CA TYR A 518 -18.99 4.21 5.11
C TYR A 518 -19.40 5.68 4.99
N ASP A 519 -18.97 6.36 3.93
CA ASP A 519 -19.25 7.76 3.63
C ASP A 519 -19.80 7.88 2.20
N GLU A 520 -21.09 8.10 2.13
CA GLU A 520 -21.88 8.26 0.91
C GLU A 520 -21.48 9.49 0.11
N LEU A 521 -21.33 10.62 0.83
CA LEU A 521 -21.06 11.91 0.20
C LEU A 521 -19.73 11.88 -0.52
N LYS A 522 -18.72 11.30 0.10
CA LYS A 522 -17.39 11.20 -0.50
C LYS A 522 -17.40 10.35 -1.77
N ALA A 523 -18.12 9.21 -1.78
CA ALA A 523 -18.21 8.36 -2.95
C ALA A 523 -18.89 9.07 -4.13
N ILE A 524 -19.94 9.83 -3.86
CA ILE A 524 -20.67 10.61 -4.87
C ILE A 524 -19.81 11.76 -5.40
N GLU A 525 -19.13 12.50 -4.52
CA GLU A 525 -18.24 13.61 -4.92
C GLU A 525 -17.10 13.11 -5.82
N GLU A 526 -16.49 11.96 -5.50
CA GLU A 526 -15.44 11.37 -6.32
C GLU A 526 -15.96 10.89 -7.68
N MET A 527 -17.18 10.32 -7.74
CA MET A 527 -17.80 9.92 -9.01
C MET A 527 -18.18 11.13 -9.86
N GLU A 528 -18.69 12.20 -9.26
CA GLU A 528 -18.97 13.46 -9.96
C GLU A 528 -17.70 14.01 -10.61
N TYR A 529 -16.59 13.95 -9.91
CA TYR A 529 -15.28 14.38 -10.42
C TYR A 529 -14.81 13.55 -11.61
N LEU A 530 -14.97 12.24 -11.55
CA LEU A 530 -14.57 11.33 -12.62
C LEU A 530 -15.39 11.55 -13.89
N THR A 531 -16.68 11.79 -13.76
CA THR A 531 -17.65 11.90 -14.86
C THR A 531 -17.93 13.35 -15.28
N LYS A 532 -17.52 14.36 -14.50
CA LYS A 532 -17.79 15.81 -14.62
C LYS A 532 -19.28 16.16 -14.63
N ASN A 533 -20.18 15.23 -14.62
CA ASN A 533 -21.60 15.50 -14.56
C ASN A 533 -22.32 14.56 -13.62
N TYR A 534 -23.13 15.18 -12.79
CA TYR A 534 -24.05 14.53 -11.90
C TYR A 534 -25.46 14.98 -12.30
N SER A 535 -26.16 14.12 -13.06
CA SER A 535 -27.53 14.41 -13.44
C SER A 535 -28.47 14.05 -12.29
N VAL A 536 -29.03 15.06 -11.65
CA VAL A 536 -30.04 14.89 -10.57
C VAL A 536 -31.31 14.16 -11.07
N ARG A 537 -31.57 14.17 -12.39
CA ARG A 537 -32.77 13.55 -12.99
C ARG A 537 -32.70 12.02 -13.04
N GLU A 538 -31.51 11.42 -12.94
CA GLU A 538 -31.29 9.96 -13.11
C GLU A 538 -30.81 9.26 -11.84
N THR A 539 -30.80 9.97 -10.70
CA THR A 539 -30.50 9.32 -9.41
C THR A 539 -31.64 8.40 -9.01
N THR A 540 -31.29 7.22 -8.57
CA THR A 540 -32.24 6.23 -8.02
C THR A 540 -33.10 6.87 -6.93
N GLU A 541 -34.35 6.40 -6.79
CA GLU A 541 -35.30 6.86 -5.75
C GLU A 541 -34.72 6.90 -4.33
N LEU A 542 -33.69 6.11 -4.04
CA LEU A 542 -32.96 6.08 -2.76
C LEU A 542 -32.25 7.40 -2.41
N LEU A 543 -31.69 8.11 -3.38
CA LEU A 543 -31.10 9.42 -3.18
C LEU A 543 -32.18 10.49 -3.02
N LYS A 544 -33.29 10.36 -3.74
CA LYS A 544 -34.46 11.23 -3.58
C LYS A 544 -35.10 11.08 -2.19
N ARG A 545 -35.26 9.83 -1.67
CA ARG A 545 -35.88 9.56 -0.36
C ARG A 545 -35.11 10.10 0.84
N LYS A 546 -33.81 10.37 0.73
CA LYS A 546 -32.97 10.80 1.88
C LYS A 546 -32.59 12.29 1.88
N GLY A 547 -33.21 13.12 1.07
CA GLY A 547 -32.93 14.57 1.04
C GLY A 547 -31.59 14.96 0.45
N PHE A 548 -30.85 14.00 -0.13
CA PHE A 548 -29.54 14.22 -0.76
C PHE A 548 -29.60 15.16 -1.96
N GLY A 549 -30.68 15.07 -2.76
CA GLY A 549 -30.94 15.97 -3.85
C GLY A 549 -30.98 17.44 -3.42
N GLY A 550 -31.49 17.72 -2.20
CA GLY A 550 -31.56 19.06 -1.64
C GLY A 550 -30.20 19.67 -1.30
N ILE A 551 -29.24 18.88 -0.85
CA ILE A 551 -27.89 19.36 -0.48
C ILE A 551 -27.06 19.65 -1.75
N LEU A 552 -27.16 18.79 -2.77
CA LEU A 552 -26.47 18.97 -4.05
C LEU A 552 -27.07 20.09 -4.88
N LEU A 553 -28.40 20.26 -4.87
CA LEU A 553 -29.09 21.38 -5.51
C LEU A 553 -28.72 22.71 -4.82
N ARG A 554 -28.61 22.75 -3.47
CA ARG A 554 -28.11 23.92 -2.75
C ARG A 554 -26.65 24.26 -3.09
N ARG A 555 -25.82 23.26 -3.36
CA ARG A 555 -24.43 23.47 -3.77
C ARG A 555 -24.34 23.99 -5.22
N LYS A 556 -25.12 23.42 -6.16
CA LYS A 556 -25.24 23.95 -7.54
C LYS A 556 -25.83 25.38 -7.56
N ALA A 557 -26.83 25.65 -6.76
CA ALA A 557 -27.38 27.01 -6.63
C ALA A 557 -26.36 28.00 -6.06
N LYS A 558 -25.52 27.60 -5.10
CA LYS A 558 -24.43 28.46 -4.59
C LYS A 558 -23.31 28.69 -5.61
N THR A 559 -23.01 27.73 -6.46
CA THR A 559 -21.98 27.86 -7.51
C THR A 559 -22.49 28.74 -8.65
N ASN A 560 -23.76 28.58 -9.06
CA ASN A 560 -24.39 29.44 -10.06
C ASN A 560 -24.65 30.86 -9.52
N LYS A 561 -24.86 31.04 -8.20
CA LYS A 561 -25.02 32.36 -7.59
C LYS A 561 -23.73 33.19 -7.57
N LYS A 562 -22.57 32.55 -7.70
CA LYS A 562 -21.29 33.25 -7.93
C LYS A 562 -21.08 33.67 -9.38
N GLU A 563 -21.81 33.07 -10.32
CA GLU A 563 -21.73 33.39 -11.75
C GLU A 563 -22.88 34.30 -12.26
N SER A 564 -23.96 34.51 -11.47
CA SER A 564 -25.09 35.34 -11.85
C SER A 564 -25.59 36.21 -10.68
N ASP A 565 -24.92 37.31 -10.43
CA ASP A 565 -25.44 38.38 -9.55
C ASP A 565 -26.57 39.20 -10.22
N GLY A 566 -27.47 38.56 -11.01
CA GLY A 566 -28.50 39.25 -11.77
C GLY A 566 -29.93 38.67 -11.74
N ALA A 567 -30.19 37.52 -11.11
CA ALA A 567 -31.54 36.91 -11.17
C ALA A 567 -31.96 36.32 -9.80
N ASN A 568 -32.30 37.19 -8.86
CA ASN A 568 -32.88 36.79 -7.58
C ASN A 568 -34.41 36.92 -7.61
N GLY A 569 -35.13 35.83 -7.29
CA GLY A 569 -36.55 35.88 -6.93
C GLY A 569 -37.41 34.67 -7.31
N ALA A 570 -37.08 33.94 -8.37
CA ALA A 570 -37.95 32.86 -8.89
C ALA A 570 -37.63 31.45 -8.38
N VAL A 571 -36.42 31.21 -7.80
CA VAL A 571 -35.97 29.86 -7.43
C VAL A 571 -36.42 29.49 -6.02
N ASP A 572 -36.52 30.42 -5.09
CA ASP A 572 -36.92 30.13 -3.71
C ASP A 572 -38.42 29.79 -3.60
N SER A 573 -39.29 30.35 -4.48
CA SER A 573 -40.72 30.06 -4.48
C SER A 573 -41.08 28.70 -5.08
N ALA A 574 -40.27 28.19 -6.00
CA ALA A 574 -40.44 26.83 -6.56
C ALA A 574 -40.03 25.73 -5.56
N PHE A 575 -39.02 26.01 -4.73
CA PHE A 575 -38.55 25.08 -3.71
C PHE A 575 -39.51 24.95 -2.52
N ASP A 576 -40.16 26.01 -2.10
CA ASP A 576 -41.14 25.97 -1.01
C ASP A 576 -42.46 25.32 -1.45
N ALA A 577 -42.84 25.43 -2.72
CA ALA A 577 -44.00 24.74 -3.27
C ALA A 577 -43.78 23.21 -3.39
N GLU A 578 -42.59 22.76 -3.78
CA GLU A 578 -42.25 21.31 -3.83
C GLU A 578 -42.12 20.71 -2.42
N ARG A 579 -41.64 21.47 -1.44
CA ARG A 579 -41.55 21.01 -0.06
C ARG A 579 -42.91 20.80 0.59
N LYS A 580 -43.92 21.66 0.31
CA LYS A 580 -45.29 21.48 0.79
C LYS A 580 -46.00 20.28 0.15
N ASN A 581 -45.70 19.94 -1.11
CA ASN A 581 -46.25 18.76 -1.76
C ASN A 581 -45.65 17.44 -1.26
N PHE A 582 -44.45 17.49 -0.65
CA PHE A 582 -43.78 16.30 -0.11
C PHE A 582 -44.24 15.94 1.33
N GLU A 583 -44.69 16.92 2.10
CA GLU A 583 -45.19 16.72 3.48
C GLU A 583 -46.63 16.20 3.54
N THR A 584 -47.37 16.21 2.44
CA THR A 584 -48.81 15.87 2.38
C THR A 584 -49.11 14.52 1.72
N GLN A 585 -48.13 13.72 1.28
CA GLN A 585 -48.38 12.38 0.76
C GLN A 585 -48.11 11.31 1.82
N GLU A 586 -49.19 10.85 2.49
CA GLU A 586 -49.19 9.63 3.32
C GLU A 586 -48.89 8.39 2.48
N MET A 587 -48.08 7.50 3.03
CA MET A 587 -47.60 6.27 2.38
C MET A 587 -48.71 5.22 2.27
N PRO A 588 -48.84 4.48 1.15
CA PRO A 588 -49.64 3.25 1.08
C PRO A 588 -48.93 2.10 1.82
N ALA A 589 -49.77 1.33 2.56
CA ALA A 589 -49.33 0.22 3.42
C ALA A 589 -49.15 -1.09 2.63
N ASP A 590 -48.10 -1.19 1.78
CA ASP A 590 -47.78 -2.46 1.10
C ASP A 590 -46.27 -2.67 1.06
N ASN A 591 -45.71 -3.20 2.12
CA ASN A 591 -44.36 -3.79 2.11
C ASN A 591 -44.14 -4.71 3.33
N LYS A 592 -45.05 -5.69 3.53
CA LYS A 592 -44.83 -6.77 4.51
C LYS A 592 -43.96 -7.90 3.95
N GLU A 593 -43.92 -8.13 2.66
CA GLU A 593 -43.20 -9.27 2.06
C GLU A 593 -41.67 -9.11 1.99
N ILE A 594 -41.15 -7.88 2.00
CA ILE A 594 -39.67 -7.67 1.95
C ILE A 594 -39.04 -7.83 3.34
N ARG A 595 -39.80 -7.73 4.43
CA ARG A 595 -39.27 -7.93 5.79
C ARG A 595 -39.10 -9.40 6.18
N GLU A 596 -39.85 -10.30 5.55
CA GLU A 596 -39.74 -11.75 5.83
C GLU A 596 -38.58 -12.42 5.07
N GLN A 597 -38.14 -11.89 3.93
CA GLN A 597 -36.96 -12.42 3.22
C GLN A 597 -35.61 -12.01 3.87
N VAL A 598 -35.54 -10.86 4.51
CA VAL A 598 -34.31 -10.41 5.20
C VAL A 598 -34.19 -11.04 6.60
N GLY A 599 -35.30 -11.44 7.22
CA GLY A 599 -35.31 -12.08 8.54
C GLY A 599 -34.97 -13.57 8.53
N ASN A 600 -35.04 -14.22 7.38
CA ASN A 600 -34.70 -15.65 7.25
C ASN A 600 -33.23 -15.91 6.95
N ASP A 601 -32.52 -14.97 6.37
CA ASP A 601 -31.06 -15.12 6.11
C ASP A 601 -30.19 -14.91 7.38
N GLU A 602 -30.69 -14.23 8.40
CA GLU A 602 -29.98 -14.09 9.69
C GLU A 602 -30.13 -15.28 10.64
N LYS A 603 -31.07 -16.21 10.38
CA LYS A 603 -31.29 -17.40 11.24
C LYS A 603 -30.54 -18.66 10.79
N VAL A 604 -29.95 -18.67 9.61
CA VAL A 604 -29.23 -19.85 9.08
C VAL A 604 -27.76 -19.89 9.51
N ASP A 605 -27.19 -18.80 9.99
CA ASP A 605 -25.76 -18.72 10.37
C ASP A 605 -25.49 -18.90 11.89
N SER A 606 -26.52 -19.13 12.71
CA SER A 606 -26.31 -19.32 14.16
C SER A 606 -26.26 -20.79 14.63
N ASP A 607 -26.52 -21.76 13.75
CA ASP A 607 -26.59 -23.19 14.12
C ASP A 607 -25.52 -24.10 13.52
N LYS A 608 -24.38 -23.54 13.07
CA LYS A 608 -23.18 -24.34 12.77
C LYS A 608 -21.93 -23.70 13.36
N GLN A 609 -21.68 -23.99 14.62
CA GLN A 609 -20.34 -24.08 15.18
C GLN A 609 -19.79 -25.47 14.99
#